data_0ee7600c045a2994a055b859287b9a89
#
_entry.id   0ee7600c045a2994a055b859287b9a89
#
_cell.length_a   1.000
_cell.length_b   1.000
_cell.length_c   1.000
_cell.angle_alpha   90.00
_cell.angle_beta   90.00
_cell.angle_gamma   90.00
#
_symmetry.space_group_name_H-M   'P 1'
#
loop_
_entity.id
_entity.type
_entity.pdbx_description
1 polymer ?
#
loop_
_entity_poly.entity_id
_entity_poly.type
_entity_poly.pdbx_seq_one_letter_code
_entity_poly.pdbx_strand_id
1 'polypeptide(L)'
;MQKTPFTILQRPFFCSNLSCKKPTTNQLQVTTLRPYQQKAIEQLRVAIGEGNRRVILCAPTGAGKTVMFSAMVKSALSKGKKVLIVTDRVELLTQTDGALTRFDVSPIAIKQGKAKLQPSTCYIAMIESLNRRMAKAEYEKMMQDIDLVIIDEAHKGSFDKLFAYIPEKATVIGATATPHREGNQKALKEFYTKIVDPVTIRELIDEGYLATPTTYSVPVDLTGVRTYNGDYDAAQLGAAYSKQKVFRGVIANYLLYCSGKKALAFAPSIASSRELCEELQGAGLPARHLDSTMKPDERQEVLAWFKASANGILCNCGILTTGFDDPNVEVVILYRATKSLPLYLQMCGRGSRVTPTKKEFTILDFGNNREQHKAWEFDRVWMLEKKAKKSKGIAPQKNCRKCGYMMHTSLTTCPACGYVLPVKVGEMGEEVILQISDKYNSSDFRKMAKESTLEEVAALIKLKKIKLHWVLHNIIKDKQTAKKLLNLCGYRMGYFFFLQELKNDHGQPLFKCLQNSDFNPSASSITGITTKQSADYSLR
;
A
#
# COMPACT_ATOMS: atom_id res chain seq x y z
N MET A 1 73.39 19.79 -25.69
CA MET A 1 73.11 21.13 -26.23
C MET A 1 71.60 21.25 -26.26
N GLN A 2 71.01 22.01 -25.62
CA GLN A 2 70.74 23.23 -24.99
C GLN A 2 69.51 23.10 -24.09
N LYS A 3 69.64 23.50 -22.85
CA LYS A 3 68.62 23.68 -21.82
C LYS A 3 67.84 24.95 -22.11
N THR A 4 66.53 24.98 -21.91
CA THR A 4 65.76 26.20 -21.72
C THR A 4 64.91 26.08 -20.47
N PRO A 5 64.68 27.17 -19.71
CA PRO A 5 64.39 27.12 -18.29
C PRO A 5 62.90 27.27 -18.00
N PHE A 6 62.52 26.71 -16.84
CA PHE A 6 61.26 26.91 -16.13
C PHE A 6 61.07 28.35 -15.68
N THR A 7 59.96 28.95 -16.06
CA THR A 7 59.53 30.24 -15.50
C THR A 7 58.37 30.00 -14.53
N ILE A 8 58.62 30.26 -13.26
CA ILE A 8 57.64 30.31 -12.19
C ILE A 8 56.88 31.62 -12.29
N LEU A 9 55.58 31.59 -12.55
CA LEU A 9 54.69 32.73 -12.40
C LEU A 9 53.97 32.68 -11.07
N GLN A 10 54.31 33.64 -10.24
CA GLN A 10 53.70 33.93 -8.93
C GLN A 10 52.22 34.30 -9.08
N ARG A 11 51.39 33.81 -8.17
CA ARG A 11 50.00 34.26 -7.96
C ARG A 11 49.99 35.59 -7.24
N PRO A 12 49.18 36.57 -7.63
CA PRO A 12 48.80 37.64 -6.74
C PRO A 12 47.60 37.24 -5.86
N PHE A 13 47.77 37.42 -4.57
CA PHE A 13 46.69 37.49 -3.59
C PHE A 13 45.84 38.74 -3.91
N PHE A 14 44.55 38.51 -4.22
CA PHE A 14 43.55 39.56 -4.10
C PHE A 14 42.46 39.08 -3.15
N CYS A 15 42.51 39.63 -1.96
CA CYS A 15 41.41 39.68 -1.02
C CYS A 15 40.42 40.74 -1.52
N SER A 16 39.21 40.34 -1.93
CA SER A 16 38.11 41.31 -2.09
C SER A 16 36.81 40.69 -1.59
N ASN A 17 36.36 41.28 -0.51
CA ASN A 17 35.03 41.32 0.05
C ASN A 17 33.91 40.69 -0.83
N LEU A 18 33.54 39.44 -0.57
CA LEU A 18 32.27 38.92 -0.92
C LEU A 18 31.35 39.07 0.28
N SER A 19 30.57 40.14 0.28
CA SER A 19 29.44 40.33 1.16
C SER A 19 28.54 39.12 1.05
N CYS A 20 28.44 38.39 2.12
CA CYS A 20 27.47 37.32 2.31
C CYS A 20 26.07 37.95 2.26
N LYS A 21 25.47 38.06 1.08
CA LYS A 21 24.05 38.38 0.95
C LYS A 21 23.28 37.26 1.61
N LYS A 22 22.72 37.52 2.80
CA LYS A 22 21.65 36.70 3.36
C LYS A 22 20.60 36.51 2.24
N PRO A 23 20.11 35.29 2.00
CA PRO A 23 19.03 35.11 1.02
C PRO A 23 17.85 35.94 1.48
N THR A 24 17.47 36.89 0.62
CA THR A 24 16.27 37.70 0.72
C THR A 24 15.05 36.79 0.96
N THR A 25 14.33 37.13 2.01
CA THR A 25 12.91 36.82 2.29
C THR A 25 12.27 35.80 1.34
N ASN A 26 12.40 34.50 1.65
CA ASN A 26 11.44 33.53 1.21
C ASN A 26 10.09 33.96 1.80
N GLN A 27 9.17 34.38 0.96
CA GLN A 27 7.76 34.46 1.30
C GLN A 27 7.39 33.06 1.84
N LEU A 28 7.21 32.96 3.15
CA LEU A 28 6.68 31.77 3.81
C LEU A 28 5.34 31.49 3.17
N GLN A 29 5.27 30.50 2.28
CA GLN A 29 4.01 30.02 1.77
C GLN A 29 3.23 29.52 2.98
N VAL A 30 2.23 30.28 3.39
CA VAL A 30 1.28 29.87 4.42
C VAL A 30 0.69 28.54 3.97
N THR A 31 1.02 27.47 4.68
CA THR A 31 0.51 26.14 4.34
C THR A 31 -0.99 26.11 4.59
N THR A 32 -1.78 26.25 3.52
CA THR A 32 -3.24 26.21 3.59
C THR A 32 -3.70 24.76 3.76
N LEU A 33 -4.52 24.50 4.77
CA LEU A 33 -5.13 23.20 4.97
C LEU A 33 -6.16 22.90 3.88
N ARG A 34 -6.17 21.68 3.38
CA ARG A 34 -7.20 21.19 2.45
C ARG A 34 -8.55 21.05 3.17
N PRO A 35 -9.70 21.09 2.49
CA PRO A 35 -11.02 21.03 3.13
C PRO A 35 -11.20 19.82 4.06
N TYR A 36 -10.80 18.62 3.64
CA TYR A 36 -10.87 17.41 4.48
C TYR A 36 -9.94 17.48 5.70
N GLN A 37 -8.81 18.18 5.62
CA GLN A 37 -7.90 18.37 6.76
C GLN A 37 -8.50 19.33 7.79
N GLN A 38 -9.19 20.37 7.32
CA GLN A 38 -9.94 21.28 8.20
C GLN A 38 -11.08 20.53 8.89
N LYS A 39 -11.86 19.74 8.15
CA LYS A 39 -12.92 18.87 8.68
C LYS A 39 -12.37 17.92 9.75
N ALA A 40 -11.21 17.31 9.50
CA ALA A 40 -10.54 16.40 10.44
C ALA A 40 -10.21 17.09 11.77
N ILE A 41 -9.61 18.27 11.70
CA ILE A 41 -9.25 19.06 12.88
C ILE A 41 -10.52 19.50 13.65
N GLU A 42 -11.57 19.87 12.94
CA GLU A 42 -12.83 20.25 13.57
C GLU A 42 -13.50 19.08 14.30
N GLN A 43 -13.57 17.91 13.66
CA GLN A 43 -14.09 16.70 14.29
C GLN A 43 -13.28 16.29 15.54
N LEU A 44 -11.95 16.48 15.52
CA LEU A 44 -11.11 16.27 16.68
C LEU A 44 -11.44 17.25 17.82
N ARG A 45 -11.66 18.54 17.49
CA ARG A 45 -12.06 19.56 18.47
C ARG A 45 -13.40 19.22 19.12
N VAL A 46 -14.37 18.79 18.30
CA VAL A 46 -15.68 18.33 18.79
C VAL A 46 -15.51 17.14 19.73
N ALA A 47 -14.75 16.12 19.32
CA ALA A 47 -14.50 14.93 20.14
C ALA A 47 -13.83 15.27 21.49
N ILE A 48 -12.87 16.20 21.48
CA ILE A 48 -12.20 16.67 22.70
C ILE A 48 -13.19 17.50 23.56
N GLY A 49 -14.02 18.34 22.95
CA GLY A 49 -15.06 19.12 23.65
C GLY A 49 -16.11 18.24 24.34
N GLU A 50 -16.40 17.05 23.81
CA GLU A 50 -17.25 16.03 24.40
C GLU A 50 -16.59 15.30 25.61
N GLY A 51 -15.39 15.73 26.02
CA GLY A 51 -14.66 15.14 27.15
C GLY A 51 -13.69 14.02 26.78
N ASN A 52 -13.55 13.66 25.51
CA ASN A 52 -12.57 12.65 25.09
C ASN A 52 -11.15 13.25 25.11
N ARG A 53 -10.37 12.93 26.13
CA ARG A 53 -8.97 13.42 26.24
C ARG A 53 -7.96 12.57 25.48
N ARG A 54 -8.32 11.38 25.03
CA ARG A 54 -7.42 10.43 24.34
C ARG A 54 -8.07 9.96 23.05
N VAL A 55 -7.75 10.62 21.93
CA VAL A 55 -8.42 10.44 20.64
C VAL A 55 -7.43 9.97 19.56
N ILE A 56 -7.84 9.04 18.73
CA ILE A 56 -7.10 8.68 17.51
C ILE A 56 -7.62 9.51 16.34
N LEU A 57 -6.72 10.17 15.62
CA LEU A 57 -6.93 10.67 14.29
C LEU A 57 -6.54 9.57 13.30
N CYS A 58 -7.52 8.93 12.69
CA CYS A 58 -7.31 8.01 11.59
C CYS A 58 -7.32 8.79 10.28
N ALA A 59 -6.20 8.80 9.58
CA ALA A 59 -6.14 9.41 8.26
C ALA A 59 -5.20 8.61 7.36
N PRO A 60 -5.58 8.31 6.10
CA PRO A 60 -4.81 7.49 5.19
C PRO A 60 -3.36 7.92 5.00
N THR A 61 -2.50 6.99 4.57
CA THR A 61 -1.14 7.33 4.13
C THR A 61 -1.26 8.30 2.93
N GLY A 62 -0.52 9.41 2.98
CA GLY A 62 -0.62 10.46 1.95
C GLY A 62 -1.67 11.55 2.23
N ALA A 63 -2.58 11.37 3.20
CA ALA A 63 -3.58 12.41 3.57
C ALA A 63 -2.98 13.63 4.30
N GLY A 64 -1.68 13.63 4.59
CA GLY A 64 -1.02 14.78 5.25
C GLY A 64 -1.25 14.85 6.75
N LYS A 65 -1.24 13.72 7.47
CA LYS A 65 -1.31 13.65 8.95
C LYS A 65 -0.37 14.66 9.63
N THR A 66 0.89 14.71 9.16
CA THR A 66 1.91 15.63 9.70
C THR A 66 1.50 17.10 9.54
N VAL A 67 0.89 17.47 8.43
CA VAL A 67 0.37 18.83 8.20
C VAL A 67 -0.77 19.15 9.16
N MET A 68 -1.71 18.21 9.34
CA MET A 68 -2.85 18.39 10.27
C MET A 68 -2.36 18.58 11.70
N PHE A 69 -1.49 17.71 12.21
CA PHE A 69 -1.04 17.87 13.59
C PHE A 69 -0.09 19.07 13.76
N SER A 70 0.69 19.47 12.75
CA SER A 70 1.49 20.70 12.83
C SER A 70 0.61 21.96 12.97
N ALA A 71 -0.51 22.01 12.27
CA ALA A 71 -1.50 23.07 12.43
C ALA A 71 -2.13 23.08 13.85
N MET A 72 -2.42 21.87 14.41
CA MET A 72 -2.92 21.75 15.78
C MET A 72 -1.87 22.19 16.81
N VAL A 73 -0.60 21.84 16.62
CA VAL A 73 0.51 22.28 17.46
C VAL A 73 0.60 23.80 17.46
N LYS A 74 0.63 24.45 16.30
CA LYS A 74 0.63 25.92 16.19
C LYS A 74 -0.54 26.52 16.95
N SER A 75 -1.76 26.00 16.79
CA SER A 75 -2.95 26.45 17.49
C SER A 75 -2.88 26.23 19.01
N ALA A 76 -2.26 25.15 19.48
CA ALA A 76 -2.08 24.91 20.92
C ALA A 76 -1.07 25.89 21.52
N LEU A 77 0.08 26.08 20.86
CA LEU A 77 1.13 27.02 21.29
C LEU A 77 0.61 28.47 21.35
N SER A 78 -0.21 28.90 20.37
CA SER A 78 -0.82 30.25 20.41
C SER A 78 -1.77 30.48 21.58
N LYS A 79 -2.23 29.38 22.23
CA LYS A 79 -3.06 29.41 23.45
C LYS A 79 -2.20 29.20 24.72
N GLY A 80 -0.90 29.30 24.64
CA GLY A 80 0.04 29.12 25.75
C GLY A 80 0.18 27.66 26.23
N LYS A 81 -0.26 26.67 25.43
CA LYS A 81 -0.18 25.27 25.78
C LYS A 81 1.19 24.68 25.50
N LYS A 82 1.67 23.78 26.35
CA LYS A 82 2.91 23.02 26.15
C LYS A 82 2.64 21.73 25.42
N VAL A 83 3.46 21.44 24.38
CA VAL A 83 3.21 20.33 23.45
C VAL A 83 4.40 19.38 23.42
N LEU A 84 4.11 18.07 23.43
CA LEU A 84 5.08 16.99 23.18
C LEU A 84 4.62 16.18 21.97
N ILE A 85 5.50 16.06 20.97
CA ILE A 85 5.29 15.19 19.81
C ILE A 85 6.22 14.00 19.93
N VAL A 86 5.67 12.78 19.77
CA VAL A 86 6.43 11.54 19.94
C VAL A 86 6.34 10.69 18.68
N THR A 87 7.48 10.22 18.23
CA THR A 87 7.64 9.36 17.05
C THR A 87 8.58 8.19 17.36
N ASP A 88 8.54 7.14 16.55
CA ASP A 88 9.35 5.94 16.75
C ASP A 88 10.59 5.85 15.84
N ARG A 89 10.76 6.77 14.88
CA ARG A 89 11.87 6.76 13.91
C ARG A 89 12.52 8.14 13.73
N VAL A 90 13.83 8.12 13.47
CA VAL A 90 14.62 9.34 13.23
C VAL A 90 14.15 10.08 11.98
N GLU A 91 13.81 9.34 10.93
CA GLU A 91 13.31 9.89 9.67
C GLU A 91 12.01 10.67 9.88
N LEU A 92 11.08 10.11 10.68
CA LEU A 92 9.83 10.78 11.03
C LEU A 92 10.07 12.03 11.90
N LEU A 93 11.03 11.96 12.82
CA LEU A 93 11.41 13.11 13.64
C LEU A 93 11.89 14.26 12.75
N THR A 94 12.78 13.99 11.78
CA THR A 94 13.30 15.02 10.85
C THR A 94 12.19 15.58 9.95
N GLN A 95 11.29 14.72 9.44
CA GLN A 95 10.16 15.17 8.62
C GLN A 95 9.16 16.03 9.42
N THR A 96 8.89 15.65 10.66
CA THR A 96 8.00 16.39 11.55
C THR A 96 8.59 17.74 11.91
N ASP A 97 9.88 17.80 12.22
CA ASP A 97 10.61 19.05 12.48
C ASP A 97 10.51 20.01 11.30
N GLY A 98 10.81 19.53 10.09
CA GLY A 98 10.67 20.32 8.86
C GLY A 98 9.22 20.72 8.55
N ALA A 99 8.24 19.92 8.93
CA ALA A 99 6.82 20.29 8.79
C ALA A 99 6.43 21.39 9.79
N LEU A 100 6.86 21.28 11.05
CA LEU A 100 6.60 22.28 12.08
C LEU A 100 7.24 23.63 11.75
N THR A 101 8.46 23.63 11.20
CA THR A 101 9.14 24.85 10.73
C THR A 101 8.29 25.61 9.70
N ARG A 102 7.58 24.92 8.81
CA ARG A 102 6.65 25.56 7.85
C ARG A 102 5.44 26.23 8.52
N PHE A 103 5.18 25.92 9.77
CA PHE A 103 4.15 26.54 10.61
C PHE A 103 4.74 27.51 11.64
N ASP A 104 6.00 27.94 11.48
CA ASP A 104 6.73 28.81 12.42
C ASP A 104 6.86 28.22 13.83
N VAL A 105 6.96 26.89 13.93
CA VAL A 105 7.16 26.18 15.18
C VAL A 105 8.56 25.58 15.19
N SER A 106 9.35 25.90 16.22
CA SER A 106 10.71 25.37 16.43
C SER A 106 10.73 24.50 17.69
N PRO A 107 10.55 23.19 17.56
CA PRO A 107 10.56 22.29 18.72
C PRO A 107 11.97 22.01 19.21
N ILE A 108 12.14 21.71 20.50
CA ILE A 108 13.36 21.11 21.02
C ILE A 108 13.33 19.60 20.83
N ALA A 109 14.33 19.07 20.13
CA ALA A 109 14.43 17.65 19.83
C ALA A 109 15.09 16.86 20.96
N ILE A 110 14.40 15.85 21.49
CA ILE A 110 14.92 14.89 22.46
C ILE A 110 15.42 13.65 21.70
N LYS A 111 16.70 13.68 21.33
CA LYS A 111 17.39 12.62 20.57
C LYS A 111 18.28 11.76 21.48
N GLN A 112 18.90 10.73 20.92
CA GLN A 112 19.97 9.98 21.61
C GLN A 112 21.17 10.91 21.91
N GLY A 113 21.81 10.71 23.06
CA GLY A 113 22.94 11.50 23.52
C GLY A 113 22.76 12.01 24.95
N LYS A 114 23.78 12.71 25.48
CA LYS A 114 23.84 13.17 26.87
C LYS A 114 23.33 14.62 27.06
N ALA A 115 22.69 15.22 26.08
CA ALA A 115 22.22 16.60 26.17
C ALA A 115 21.25 16.79 27.34
N LYS A 116 21.49 17.80 28.17
CA LYS A 116 20.58 18.23 29.23
C LYS A 116 19.28 18.74 28.62
N LEU A 117 18.13 18.43 29.26
CA LEU A 117 16.84 18.93 28.80
C LEU A 117 16.82 20.47 28.88
N GLN A 118 16.55 21.13 27.77
CA GLN A 118 16.37 22.57 27.72
C GLN A 118 14.87 22.92 27.87
N PRO A 119 14.50 23.98 28.60
CA PRO A 119 13.10 24.40 28.70
C PRO A 119 12.56 24.83 27.34
N SER A 120 11.33 24.38 27.03
CA SER A 120 10.61 24.74 25.82
C SER A 120 9.10 24.61 26.03
N THR A 121 8.34 25.23 25.14
CA THR A 121 6.90 25.02 25.02
C THR A 121 6.53 23.91 24.02
N CYS A 122 7.49 23.48 23.19
CA CYS A 122 7.30 22.43 22.20
C CYS A 122 8.48 21.49 22.16
N TYR A 123 8.22 20.21 22.36
CA TYR A 123 9.22 19.14 22.28
C TYR A 123 8.85 18.16 21.19
N ILE A 124 9.88 17.62 20.52
CA ILE A 124 9.75 16.45 19.65
C ILE A 124 10.71 15.36 20.11
N ALA A 125 10.21 14.15 20.33
CA ALA A 125 10.98 13.08 20.93
C ALA A 125 10.88 11.76 20.16
N MET A 126 11.98 11.01 20.16
CA MET A 126 11.94 9.59 19.85
C MET A 126 11.49 8.81 21.09
N ILE A 127 10.52 7.92 20.92
CA ILE A 127 9.93 7.14 22.03
C ILE A 127 10.99 6.36 22.81
N GLU A 128 11.95 5.73 22.13
CA GLU A 128 13.02 4.98 22.80
C GLU A 128 13.90 5.88 23.66
N SER A 129 14.25 7.09 23.15
CA SER A 129 15.05 8.06 23.87
C SER A 129 14.30 8.64 25.07
N LEU A 130 12.99 8.83 24.92
CA LEU A 130 12.12 9.34 25.97
C LEU A 130 11.93 8.28 27.08
N ASN A 131 11.59 7.03 26.72
CA ASN A 131 11.39 5.93 27.68
C ASN A 131 12.61 5.69 28.59
N ARG A 132 13.84 5.85 28.06
CA ARG A 132 15.09 5.69 28.85
C ARG A 132 15.32 6.82 29.84
N ARG A 133 14.62 7.94 29.70
CA ARG A 133 14.85 9.17 30.48
C ARG A 133 13.70 9.53 31.40
N MET A 134 12.52 8.91 31.25
CA MET A 134 11.32 9.24 31.99
C MET A 134 11.50 9.16 33.52
N ALA A 135 12.38 8.28 34.01
CA ALA A 135 12.71 8.17 35.43
C ALA A 135 13.58 9.32 35.98
N LYS A 136 14.03 10.26 35.14
CA LYS A 136 14.80 11.41 35.59
C LYS A 136 13.87 12.55 35.98
N ALA A 137 14.10 13.18 37.13
CA ALA A 137 13.26 14.24 37.68
C ALA A 137 12.98 15.40 36.70
N GLU A 138 13.96 15.77 35.86
CA GLU A 138 13.79 16.84 34.85
C GLU A 138 12.77 16.47 33.76
N TYR A 139 12.70 15.17 33.36
CA TYR A 139 11.75 14.68 32.35
C TYR A 139 10.37 14.44 32.98
N GLU A 140 10.31 13.96 34.22
CA GLU A 140 9.07 13.83 34.96
C GLU A 140 8.40 15.19 35.13
N LYS A 141 9.16 16.21 35.57
CA LYS A 141 8.67 17.60 35.68
C LYS A 141 8.21 18.15 34.33
N MET A 142 8.98 17.93 33.26
CA MET A 142 8.56 18.31 31.90
C MET A 142 7.21 17.70 31.55
N MET A 143 7.01 16.39 31.81
CA MET A 143 5.76 15.70 31.48
C MET A 143 4.56 16.25 32.26
N GLN A 144 4.73 16.59 33.53
CA GLN A 144 3.66 17.19 34.34
C GLN A 144 3.16 18.53 33.80
N ASP A 145 4.02 19.23 33.06
CA ASP A 145 3.70 20.52 32.44
C ASP A 145 3.06 20.40 31.04
N ILE A 146 3.09 19.22 30.41
CA ILE A 146 2.54 19.02 29.07
C ILE A 146 1.01 19.06 29.08
N ASP A 147 0.44 19.84 28.16
CA ASP A 147 -1.02 19.95 27.93
C ASP A 147 -1.49 19.10 26.74
N LEU A 148 -0.64 18.92 25.72
CA LEU A 148 -0.98 18.18 24.51
C LEU A 148 0.16 17.22 24.14
N VAL A 149 -0.18 15.95 23.97
CA VAL A 149 0.72 14.92 23.45
C VAL A 149 0.22 14.47 22.09
N ILE A 150 1.08 14.50 21.07
CA ILE A 150 0.81 13.94 19.75
C ILE A 150 1.71 12.73 19.54
N ILE A 151 1.11 11.59 19.20
CA ILE A 151 1.81 10.33 18.96
C ILE A 151 1.63 9.96 17.49
N ASP A 152 2.71 10.02 16.72
CA ASP A 152 2.68 9.59 15.33
C ASP A 152 2.84 8.07 15.22
N GLU A 153 2.12 7.44 14.28
CA GLU A 153 1.97 5.99 14.15
C GLU A 153 1.48 5.31 15.45
N ALA A 154 0.49 5.90 16.08
CA ALA A 154 -0.04 5.56 17.41
C ALA A 154 -0.52 4.11 17.59
N HIS A 155 -0.69 3.35 16.51
CA HIS A 155 -1.02 1.93 16.55
C HIS A 155 0.11 1.04 17.08
N LYS A 156 1.35 1.55 17.15
CA LYS A 156 2.51 0.75 17.59
C LYS A 156 2.56 0.59 19.10
N GLY A 157 2.90 -0.62 19.56
CA GLY A 157 3.00 -0.93 20.99
C GLY A 157 4.20 -0.29 21.70
N SER A 158 5.17 0.28 20.96
CA SER A 158 6.32 0.99 21.53
C SER A 158 5.94 2.19 22.41
N PHE A 159 4.75 2.75 22.21
CA PHE A 159 4.25 3.90 22.95
C PHE A 159 3.51 3.54 24.25
N ASP A 160 3.21 2.28 24.49
CA ASP A 160 2.34 1.86 25.61
C ASP A 160 2.85 2.32 26.98
N LYS A 161 4.18 2.25 27.19
CA LYS A 161 4.81 2.69 28.45
C LYS A 161 4.69 4.19 28.70
N LEU A 162 4.60 4.99 27.63
CA LEU A 162 4.48 6.44 27.75
C LEU A 162 3.22 6.89 28.48
N PHE A 163 2.11 6.13 28.32
CA PHE A 163 0.82 6.48 28.90
C PHE A 163 0.82 6.52 30.44
N ALA A 164 1.74 5.81 31.09
CA ALA A 164 1.90 5.86 32.54
C ALA A 164 2.46 7.20 33.05
N TYR A 165 3.09 7.99 32.18
CA TYR A 165 3.71 9.28 32.54
C TYR A 165 2.90 10.47 32.04
N ILE A 166 1.89 10.28 31.19
CA ILE A 166 1.06 11.37 30.67
C ILE A 166 0.06 11.81 31.74
N PRO A 167 0.05 13.09 32.14
CA PRO A 167 -0.89 13.60 33.12
C PRO A 167 -2.34 13.43 32.65
N GLU A 168 -3.27 13.18 33.54
CA GLU A 168 -4.69 13.05 33.22
C GLU A 168 -5.30 14.29 32.59
N LYS A 169 -4.78 15.49 32.95
CA LYS A 169 -5.19 16.77 32.38
C LYS A 169 -4.81 16.89 30.91
N ALA A 170 -3.76 16.19 30.44
CA ALA A 170 -3.24 16.33 29.09
C ALA A 170 -4.15 15.67 28.05
N THR A 171 -4.30 16.34 26.92
CA THR A 171 -4.96 15.77 25.76
C THR A 171 -3.95 14.92 24.97
N VAL A 172 -4.34 13.73 24.55
CA VAL A 172 -3.52 12.83 23.71
C VAL A 172 -4.19 12.65 22.36
N ILE A 173 -3.49 12.97 21.30
CA ILE A 173 -3.92 12.73 19.92
C ILE A 173 -2.97 11.71 19.30
N GLY A 174 -3.47 10.49 19.06
CA GLY A 174 -2.75 9.47 18.32
C GLY A 174 -3.03 9.60 16.82
N ALA A 175 -2.02 9.90 16.01
CA ALA A 175 -2.16 9.97 14.57
C ALA A 175 -1.73 8.63 13.93
N THR A 176 -2.58 8.05 13.08
CA THR A 176 -2.25 6.81 12.36
C THR A 176 -3.10 6.64 11.11
N ALA A 177 -2.59 5.95 10.10
CA ALA A 177 -3.38 5.52 8.95
C ALA A 177 -4.15 4.22 9.21
N THR A 178 -3.76 3.49 10.25
CA THR A 178 -4.23 2.12 10.51
C THR A 178 -4.38 1.91 12.01
N PRO A 179 -5.48 2.34 12.63
CA PRO A 179 -5.72 2.15 14.05
C PRO A 179 -6.07 0.69 14.34
N HIS A 180 -5.12 -0.21 14.06
CA HIS A 180 -5.26 -1.64 14.25
C HIS A 180 -3.99 -2.22 14.86
N ARG A 181 -4.16 -3.11 15.84
CA ARG A 181 -3.08 -3.83 16.51
C ARG A 181 -3.23 -5.33 16.32
N GLU A 182 -2.12 -5.98 16.07
CA GLU A 182 -2.03 -7.42 15.78
C GLU A 182 -1.31 -8.16 16.91
N GLY A 183 -1.41 -9.48 16.87
CA GLY A 183 -0.68 -10.35 17.80
C GLY A 183 -1.03 -10.12 19.28
N ASN A 184 -0.01 -10.11 20.14
CA ASN A 184 -0.15 -10.02 21.60
C ASN A 184 -0.15 -8.58 22.15
N GLN A 185 -0.16 -7.56 21.30
CA GLN A 185 -0.21 -6.17 21.75
C GLN A 185 -1.52 -5.88 22.50
N LYS A 186 -1.51 -4.94 23.43
CA LYS A 186 -2.73 -4.45 24.11
C LYS A 186 -3.68 -3.79 23.11
N ALA A 187 -5.00 -3.87 23.35
CA ALA A 187 -5.97 -3.21 22.48
C ALA A 187 -5.83 -1.68 22.55
N LEU A 188 -6.15 -0.97 21.45
CA LEU A 188 -6.09 0.49 21.45
C LEU A 188 -7.06 1.13 22.43
N LYS A 189 -8.18 0.48 22.76
CA LYS A 189 -9.14 0.93 23.78
C LYS A 189 -8.57 1.07 25.20
N GLU A 190 -7.44 0.41 25.49
CA GLU A 190 -6.75 0.58 26.77
C GLU A 190 -6.07 1.95 26.88
N PHE A 191 -5.85 2.63 25.75
CA PHE A 191 -5.11 3.89 25.66
C PHE A 191 -5.95 5.06 25.12
N TYR A 192 -6.96 4.77 24.28
CA TYR A 192 -7.76 5.76 23.59
C TYR A 192 -9.26 5.50 23.77
N THR A 193 -10.05 6.57 23.78
CA THR A 193 -11.50 6.51 24.01
C THR A 193 -12.32 6.66 22.72
N LYS A 194 -11.77 7.31 21.69
CA LYS A 194 -12.49 7.62 20.44
C LYS A 194 -11.56 7.57 19.22
N ILE A 195 -12.12 7.16 18.08
CA ILE A 195 -11.49 7.30 16.76
C ILE A 195 -12.24 8.38 16.00
N VAL A 196 -11.50 9.33 15.43
CA VAL A 196 -11.97 10.28 14.43
C VAL A 196 -11.41 9.83 13.09
N ASP A 197 -12.28 9.42 12.17
CA ASP A 197 -11.97 8.92 10.82
C ASP A 197 -12.66 9.83 9.80
N PRO A 198 -12.04 10.96 9.45
CA PRO A 198 -12.69 12.05 8.73
C PRO A 198 -12.84 11.81 7.23
N VAL A 199 -12.03 10.90 6.65
CA VAL A 199 -11.95 10.67 5.21
C VAL A 199 -11.38 9.31 4.89
N THR A 200 -11.97 8.61 3.92
CA THR A 200 -11.51 7.31 3.41
C THR A 200 -10.46 7.48 2.30
N ILE A 201 -9.77 6.38 1.96
CA ILE A 201 -8.84 6.38 0.82
C ILE A 201 -9.61 6.66 -0.48
N ARG A 202 -10.81 6.08 -0.64
CA ARG A 202 -11.64 6.24 -1.84
C ARG A 202 -12.07 7.70 -2.02
N GLU A 203 -12.58 8.35 -0.98
CA GLU A 203 -12.92 9.77 -1.04
C GLU A 203 -11.72 10.63 -1.47
N LEU A 204 -10.52 10.35 -0.95
CA LEU A 204 -9.31 11.08 -1.35
C LEU A 204 -8.89 10.82 -2.81
N ILE A 205 -9.17 9.64 -3.35
CA ILE A 205 -8.97 9.32 -4.77
C ILE A 205 -10.00 10.07 -5.61
N ASP A 206 -11.27 10.01 -5.25
CA ASP A 206 -12.38 10.63 -5.99
C ASP A 206 -12.24 12.15 -6.03
N GLU A 207 -11.72 12.77 -4.96
CA GLU A 207 -11.40 14.20 -4.87
C GLU A 207 -10.03 14.55 -5.51
N GLY A 208 -9.28 13.58 -6.03
CA GLY A 208 -8.00 13.79 -6.70
C GLY A 208 -6.82 14.12 -5.78
N TYR A 209 -6.93 13.87 -4.47
CA TYR A 209 -5.84 14.05 -3.51
C TYR A 209 -4.90 12.84 -3.42
N LEU A 210 -5.37 11.67 -3.82
CA LEU A 210 -4.56 10.46 -3.97
C LEU A 210 -4.68 9.89 -5.38
N ALA A 211 -3.64 9.23 -5.84
CA ALA A 211 -3.59 8.59 -7.15
C ALA A 211 -4.43 7.30 -7.16
N THR A 212 -5.07 7.02 -8.29
CA THR A 212 -5.88 5.82 -8.51
C THR A 212 -4.97 4.59 -8.67
N PRO A 213 -5.16 3.50 -7.90
CA PRO A 213 -4.36 2.29 -8.04
C PRO A 213 -4.87 1.39 -9.16
N THR A 214 -3.96 0.79 -9.92
CA THR A 214 -4.22 -0.41 -10.72
C THR A 214 -3.43 -1.56 -10.12
N THR A 215 -4.10 -2.62 -9.67
CA THR A 215 -3.45 -3.75 -9.01
C THR A 215 -3.42 -4.98 -9.92
N TYR A 216 -2.23 -5.53 -10.12
CA TYR A 216 -2.01 -6.82 -10.75
C TYR A 216 -1.56 -7.81 -9.68
N SER A 217 -2.21 -8.96 -9.57
CA SER A 217 -1.94 -9.93 -8.51
C SER A 217 -1.98 -11.36 -9.03
N VAL A 218 -1.24 -12.24 -8.38
CA VAL A 218 -1.29 -13.69 -8.60
C VAL A 218 -1.68 -14.41 -7.33
N PRO A 219 -2.40 -15.53 -7.41
CA PRO A 219 -2.53 -16.45 -6.30
C PRO A 219 -1.15 -17.02 -5.93
N VAL A 220 -0.76 -16.90 -4.68
CA VAL A 220 0.47 -17.50 -4.13
C VAL A 220 0.09 -18.53 -3.09
N ASP A 221 0.62 -19.75 -3.22
CA ASP A 221 0.47 -20.77 -2.19
C ASP A 221 1.56 -20.61 -1.12
N LEU A 222 1.16 -20.14 0.04
CA LEU A 222 2.01 -19.99 1.22
C LEU A 222 1.75 -21.08 2.27
N THR A 223 1.18 -22.19 1.85
CA THR A 223 0.93 -23.35 2.72
C THR A 223 2.25 -23.84 3.30
N GLY A 224 2.34 -23.92 4.63
CA GLY A 224 3.54 -24.35 5.35
C GLY A 224 4.48 -23.23 5.80
N VAL A 225 4.31 -21.99 5.33
CA VAL A 225 5.06 -20.85 5.87
C VAL A 225 4.53 -20.52 7.27
N ARG A 226 5.40 -20.59 8.27
CA ARG A 226 5.04 -20.29 9.67
C ARG A 226 4.73 -18.83 9.86
N THR A 227 3.95 -18.53 10.91
CA THR A 227 3.67 -17.16 11.34
C THR A 227 4.35 -16.88 12.66
N TYR A 228 4.96 -15.71 12.75
CA TYR A 228 5.59 -15.20 13.95
C TYR A 228 5.10 -13.77 14.23
N ASN A 229 4.73 -13.48 15.47
CA ASN A 229 4.19 -12.16 15.89
C ASN A 229 3.06 -11.57 15.02
N GLY A 230 2.24 -12.45 14.42
CA GLY A 230 1.08 -12.02 13.62
C GLY A 230 1.37 -11.85 12.12
N ASP A 231 2.61 -11.99 11.66
CA ASP A 231 2.98 -11.98 10.24
C ASP A 231 3.70 -13.28 9.85
N TYR A 232 4.01 -13.47 8.59
CA TYR A 232 4.81 -14.59 8.09
C TYR A 232 6.25 -14.51 8.61
N ASP A 233 6.85 -15.68 8.91
CA ASP A 233 8.26 -15.77 9.24
C ASP A 233 9.11 -15.27 8.05
N ALA A 234 9.92 -14.25 8.30
CA ALA A 234 10.66 -13.54 7.25
C ALA A 234 11.71 -14.43 6.56
N ALA A 235 12.33 -15.36 7.29
CA ALA A 235 13.34 -16.25 6.72
C ALA A 235 12.70 -17.30 5.80
N GLN A 236 11.60 -17.94 6.25
CA GLN A 236 10.87 -18.91 5.43
C GLN A 236 10.22 -18.26 4.22
N LEU A 237 9.64 -17.08 4.40
CA LEU A 237 9.09 -16.30 3.31
C LEU A 237 10.20 -15.90 2.33
N GLY A 238 11.34 -15.43 2.81
CA GLY A 238 12.52 -15.11 2.00
C GLY A 238 12.96 -16.30 1.14
N ALA A 239 13.14 -17.46 1.77
CA ALA A 239 13.52 -18.69 1.06
C ALA A 239 12.50 -19.11 -0.03
N ALA A 240 11.20 -18.87 0.20
CA ALA A 240 10.18 -19.14 -0.81
C ALA A 240 10.26 -18.17 -2.00
N TYR A 241 10.68 -16.92 -1.78
CA TYR A 241 10.79 -15.89 -2.81
C TYR A 241 12.13 -15.88 -3.55
N SER A 242 13.23 -16.39 -2.96
CA SER A 242 14.58 -16.44 -3.58
C SER A 242 14.72 -17.50 -4.68
N LYS A 243 13.63 -17.99 -5.27
CA LYS A 243 13.68 -18.91 -6.40
C LYS A 243 13.74 -18.12 -7.71
N GLN A 244 14.64 -18.48 -8.62
CA GLN A 244 14.85 -17.78 -9.90
C GLN A 244 13.58 -17.54 -10.72
N LYS A 245 12.62 -18.47 -10.68
CA LYS A 245 11.33 -18.32 -11.37
C LYS A 245 10.52 -17.11 -10.90
N VAL A 246 10.60 -16.76 -9.61
CA VAL A 246 9.89 -15.60 -9.06
C VAL A 246 10.51 -14.29 -9.54
N PHE A 247 11.84 -14.20 -9.58
CA PHE A 247 12.53 -13.02 -10.11
C PHE A 247 12.18 -12.75 -11.55
N ARG A 248 12.19 -13.77 -12.40
CA ARG A 248 11.77 -13.65 -13.81
C ARG A 248 10.34 -13.11 -13.93
N GLY A 249 9.44 -13.61 -13.08
CA GLY A 249 8.06 -13.11 -13.02
C GLY A 249 7.98 -11.62 -12.65
N VAL A 250 8.80 -11.13 -11.70
CA VAL A 250 8.84 -9.71 -11.35
C VAL A 250 9.32 -8.86 -12.53
N ILE A 251 10.43 -9.27 -13.17
CA ILE A 251 11.01 -8.57 -14.30
C ILE A 251 10.04 -8.54 -15.49
N ALA A 252 9.48 -9.69 -15.86
CA ALA A 252 8.54 -9.81 -16.99
C ALA A 252 7.31 -8.91 -16.79
N ASN A 253 6.72 -8.91 -15.60
CA ASN A 253 5.54 -8.09 -15.30
C ASN A 253 5.87 -6.60 -15.22
N TYR A 254 7.04 -6.23 -14.67
CA TYR A 254 7.47 -4.84 -14.67
C TYR A 254 7.67 -4.33 -16.11
N LEU A 255 8.34 -5.09 -16.96
CA LEU A 255 8.54 -4.73 -18.37
C LEU A 255 7.23 -4.65 -19.14
N LEU A 256 6.30 -5.57 -18.86
CA LEU A 256 5.00 -5.63 -19.56
C LEU A 256 4.07 -4.47 -19.18
N TYR A 257 3.99 -4.12 -17.88
CA TYR A 257 2.98 -3.18 -17.38
C TYR A 257 3.54 -1.83 -16.95
N CYS A 258 4.82 -1.75 -16.65
CA CYS A 258 5.43 -0.63 -15.93
C CYS A 258 6.78 -0.18 -16.51
N SER A 259 7.16 -0.64 -17.70
CA SER A 259 8.46 -0.30 -18.30
C SER A 259 8.73 1.20 -18.27
N GLY A 260 9.92 1.60 -17.82
CA GLY A 260 10.35 2.99 -17.72
C GLY A 260 9.76 3.80 -16.57
N LYS A 261 8.94 3.19 -15.69
CA LYS A 261 8.32 3.86 -14.54
C LYS A 261 9.15 3.70 -13.26
N LYS A 262 9.13 4.73 -12.42
CA LYS A 262 9.81 4.74 -11.13
C LYS A 262 9.13 3.80 -10.12
N ALA A 263 9.90 2.87 -9.51
CA ALA A 263 9.34 1.79 -8.70
C ALA A 263 9.97 1.64 -7.32
N LEU A 264 9.14 1.25 -6.33
CA LEU A 264 9.58 0.75 -5.03
C LEU A 264 9.26 -0.74 -4.92
N ALA A 265 10.25 -1.59 -4.64
CA ALA A 265 10.08 -3.01 -4.41
C ALA A 265 10.28 -3.35 -2.93
N PHE A 266 9.28 -3.98 -2.31
CA PHE A 266 9.29 -4.40 -0.92
C PHE A 266 9.51 -5.90 -0.82
N ALA A 267 10.67 -6.32 -0.31
CA ALA A 267 11.04 -7.71 -0.13
C ALA A 267 10.84 -8.20 1.32
N PRO A 268 10.71 -9.54 1.54
CA PRO A 268 10.50 -10.10 2.87
C PRO A 268 11.77 -10.08 3.74
N SER A 269 12.96 -10.15 3.12
CA SER A 269 14.25 -10.16 3.79
C SER A 269 15.28 -9.29 3.08
N ILE A 270 16.37 -8.94 3.77
CA ILE A 270 17.48 -8.19 3.16
C ILE A 270 18.12 -9.02 2.03
N ALA A 271 18.31 -10.32 2.24
CA ALA A 271 18.88 -11.21 1.23
C ALA A 271 18.04 -11.21 -0.05
N SER A 272 16.74 -11.51 0.05
CA SER A 272 15.85 -11.52 -1.12
C SER A 272 15.70 -10.15 -1.80
N SER A 273 15.90 -9.05 -1.05
CA SER A 273 15.91 -7.70 -1.61
C SER A 273 17.18 -7.43 -2.44
N ARG A 274 18.33 -7.93 -1.99
CA ARG A 274 19.60 -7.83 -2.73
C ARG A 274 19.58 -8.68 -3.99
N GLU A 275 19.15 -9.94 -3.86
CA GLU A 275 18.99 -10.86 -5.00
C GLU A 275 18.07 -10.29 -6.07
N LEU A 276 16.89 -9.75 -5.67
CA LEU A 276 15.99 -9.08 -6.60
C LEU A 276 16.65 -7.89 -7.30
N CYS A 277 17.43 -7.10 -6.57
CA CYS A 277 18.14 -5.95 -7.14
C CYS A 277 19.18 -6.39 -8.18
N GLU A 278 19.96 -7.43 -7.89
CA GLU A 278 20.96 -8.01 -8.80
C GLU A 278 20.32 -8.56 -10.08
N GLU A 279 19.21 -9.27 -9.95
CA GLU A 279 18.46 -9.81 -11.10
C GLU A 279 17.86 -8.68 -11.98
N LEU A 280 17.33 -7.61 -11.38
CA LEU A 280 16.86 -6.43 -12.11
C LEU A 280 18.00 -5.74 -12.85
N GLN A 281 19.18 -5.60 -12.23
CA GLN A 281 20.37 -5.04 -12.84
C GLN A 281 20.88 -5.94 -14.01
N GLY A 282 20.86 -7.26 -13.79
CA GLY A 282 21.21 -8.24 -14.84
C GLY A 282 20.28 -8.17 -16.05
N ALA A 283 19.03 -7.75 -15.86
CA ALA A 283 18.08 -7.48 -16.94
C ALA A 283 18.22 -6.06 -17.56
N GLY A 284 19.26 -5.30 -17.20
CA GLY A 284 19.50 -3.95 -17.72
C GLY A 284 18.62 -2.86 -17.10
N LEU A 285 17.92 -3.14 -15.98
CA LEU A 285 17.06 -2.16 -15.33
C LEU A 285 17.85 -1.36 -14.26
N PRO A 286 17.59 -0.04 -14.13
CA PRO A 286 18.27 0.81 -13.16
C PRO A 286 17.75 0.51 -11.74
N ALA A 287 18.33 -0.47 -11.07
CA ALA A 287 17.95 -0.87 -9.73
C ALA A 287 19.05 -0.58 -8.70
N ARG A 288 18.67 -0.20 -7.47
CA ARG A 288 19.54 -0.16 -6.29
C ARG A 288 18.83 -0.76 -5.09
N HIS A 289 19.62 -1.26 -4.14
CA HIS A 289 19.15 -1.84 -2.89
C HIS A 289 19.32 -0.86 -1.74
N LEU A 290 18.42 -0.92 -0.75
CA LEU A 290 18.46 -0.14 0.49
C LEU A 290 18.03 -0.98 1.68
N ASP A 291 18.86 -1.07 2.72
CA ASP A 291 18.52 -1.75 3.96
C ASP A 291 19.01 -1.01 5.23
N SER A 292 18.62 -1.54 6.39
CA SER A 292 18.95 -0.94 7.70
C SER A 292 20.41 -1.16 8.14
N THR A 293 21.15 -2.06 7.49
CA THR A 293 22.53 -2.39 7.84
C THR A 293 23.56 -1.50 7.13
N MET A 294 23.12 -0.76 6.09
CA MET A 294 23.95 0.17 5.34
C MET A 294 24.38 1.36 6.20
N LYS A 295 25.59 1.88 5.94
CA LYS A 295 26.08 3.11 6.58
C LYS A 295 25.21 4.31 6.21
N PRO A 296 25.11 5.32 7.09
CA PRO A 296 24.28 6.51 6.84
C PRO A 296 24.59 7.21 5.51
N ASP A 297 25.86 7.35 5.15
CA ASP A 297 26.29 8.03 3.92
C ASP A 297 25.88 7.24 2.67
N GLU A 298 26.08 5.92 2.67
CA GLU A 298 25.63 5.02 1.59
C GLU A 298 24.11 5.10 1.41
N ARG A 299 23.37 5.12 2.53
CA ARG A 299 21.90 5.27 2.49
C ARG A 299 21.48 6.59 1.86
N GLN A 300 22.17 7.70 2.20
CA GLN A 300 21.88 9.01 1.63
C GLN A 300 22.19 9.05 0.13
N GLU A 301 23.28 8.43 -0.30
CA GLU A 301 23.63 8.31 -1.72
C GLU A 301 22.56 7.56 -2.52
N VAL A 302 22.14 6.40 -2.04
CA VAL A 302 21.09 5.60 -2.69
C VAL A 302 19.77 6.36 -2.77
N LEU A 303 19.37 7.04 -1.70
CA LEU A 303 18.16 7.85 -1.67
C LEU A 303 18.24 9.07 -2.58
N ALA A 304 19.41 9.73 -2.66
CA ALA A 304 19.64 10.84 -3.58
C ALA A 304 19.58 10.39 -5.03
N TRP A 305 20.22 9.27 -5.36
CA TRP A 305 20.12 8.64 -6.68
C TRP A 305 18.67 8.34 -7.04
N PHE A 306 17.93 7.69 -6.13
CA PHE A 306 16.54 7.35 -6.40
C PHE A 306 15.68 8.58 -6.64
N LYS A 307 15.84 9.64 -5.84
CA LYS A 307 15.12 10.91 -6.04
C LYS A 307 15.40 11.54 -7.40
N ALA A 308 16.65 11.52 -7.84
CA ALA A 308 17.08 12.09 -9.12
C ALA A 308 16.69 11.22 -10.33
N SER A 309 16.51 9.92 -10.14
CA SER A 309 16.17 8.99 -11.22
C SER A 309 14.72 9.14 -11.65
N ALA A 310 14.46 9.15 -12.96
CA ALA A 310 13.10 9.17 -13.52
C ALA A 310 12.46 7.77 -13.49
N ASN A 311 13.25 6.70 -13.64
CA ASN A 311 12.79 5.32 -13.80
C ASN A 311 13.50 4.33 -12.87
N GLY A 312 14.13 4.82 -11.80
CA GLY A 312 14.86 3.98 -10.86
C GLY A 312 13.95 2.99 -10.12
N ILE A 313 14.46 1.80 -9.87
CA ILE A 313 13.81 0.78 -9.06
C ILE A 313 14.58 0.67 -7.73
N LEU A 314 13.91 0.96 -6.62
CA LEU A 314 14.53 0.86 -5.30
C LEU A 314 14.01 -0.37 -4.56
N CYS A 315 14.86 -1.38 -4.42
CA CYS A 315 14.57 -2.60 -3.66
C CYS A 315 14.87 -2.38 -2.18
N ASN A 316 13.94 -2.78 -1.30
CA ASN A 316 14.13 -2.60 0.13
C ASN A 316 13.46 -3.68 0.97
N CYS A 317 13.91 -3.80 2.24
CA CYS A 317 13.28 -4.64 3.26
C CYS A 317 12.83 -3.78 4.44
N GLY A 318 11.55 -3.43 4.50
CA GLY A 318 10.89 -2.78 5.66
C GLY A 318 11.26 -1.33 5.96
N ILE A 319 12.32 -0.79 5.37
CA ILE A 319 12.85 0.53 5.74
C ILE A 319 12.05 1.69 5.14
N LEU A 320 11.47 1.51 3.95
CA LEU A 320 10.73 2.57 3.24
C LEU A 320 9.22 2.56 3.52
N THR A 321 8.75 1.70 4.42
CA THR A 321 7.33 1.62 4.80
C THR A 321 6.86 2.85 5.57
N THR A 322 7.76 3.49 6.33
CA THR A 322 7.49 4.73 7.06
C THR A 322 8.63 5.72 6.85
N GLY A 323 8.34 7.02 6.92
CA GLY A 323 9.37 8.06 6.87
C GLY A 323 9.98 8.35 5.49
N PHE A 324 9.59 7.64 4.43
CA PHE A 324 10.03 7.91 3.06
C PHE A 324 8.96 8.67 2.27
N ASP A 325 9.37 9.71 1.56
CA ASP A 325 8.49 10.54 0.75
C ASP A 325 9.10 10.86 -0.61
N ASP A 326 8.56 10.22 -1.65
CA ASP A 326 8.81 10.58 -3.05
C ASP A 326 7.49 10.50 -3.83
N PRO A 327 6.91 11.64 -4.23
CA PRO A 327 5.63 11.66 -4.94
C PRO A 327 5.69 11.08 -6.35
N ASN A 328 6.89 10.94 -6.92
CA ASN A 328 7.10 10.44 -8.28
C ASN A 328 7.10 8.91 -8.39
N VAL A 329 6.93 8.19 -7.28
CA VAL A 329 6.81 6.71 -7.31
C VAL A 329 5.53 6.32 -8.02
N GLU A 330 5.65 5.66 -9.18
CA GLU A 330 4.54 5.24 -10.03
C GLU A 330 4.18 3.76 -9.87
N VAL A 331 5.12 2.96 -9.35
CA VAL A 331 4.94 1.51 -9.20
C VAL A 331 5.33 1.06 -7.80
N VAL A 332 4.48 0.24 -7.20
CA VAL A 332 4.77 -0.46 -5.95
C VAL A 332 4.80 -1.96 -6.22
N ILE A 333 5.96 -2.57 -6.04
CA ILE A 333 6.17 -4.00 -6.21
C ILE A 333 6.14 -4.65 -4.83
N LEU A 334 5.07 -5.39 -4.54
CA LEU A 334 4.92 -6.17 -3.32
C LEU A 334 5.57 -7.55 -3.54
N TYR A 335 6.90 -7.60 -3.47
CA TYR A 335 7.68 -8.84 -3.56
C TYR A 335 7.70 -9.57 -2.22
N ARG A 336 6.55 -9.53 -1.51
CA ARG A 336 6.33 -10.22 -0.25
C ARG A 336 4.85 -10.40 0.04
N ALA A 337 4.51 -11.51 0.69
CA ALA A 337 3.24 -11.63 1.37
C ALA A 337 3.33 -11.05 2.79
N THR A 338 2.21 -10.55 3.31
CA THR A 338 2.11 -10.15 4.72
C THR A 338 0.71 -10.42 5.26
N LYS A 339 0.61 -10.79 6.53
CA LYS A 339 -0.65 -10.83 7.28
C LYS A 339 -0.97 -9.51 7.94
N SER A 340 0.00 -8.59 7.97
CA SER A 340 -0.15 -7.27 8.57
C SER A 340 -0.86 -6.31 7.64
N LEU A 341 -2.12 -5.98 7.96
CA LEU A 341 -2.88 -4.96 7.25
C LEU A 341 -2.21 -3.57 7.30
N PRO A 342 -1.66 -3.11 8.45
CA PRO A 342 -0.94 -1.85 8.49
C PRO A 342 0.24 -1.81 7.51
N LEU A 343 1.03 -2.88 7.45
CA LEU A 343 2.19 -2.97 6.56
C LEU A 343 1.76 -2.91 5.09
N TYR A 344 0.74 -3.68 4.71
CA TYR A 344 0.18 -3.66 3.35
C TYR A 344 -0.26 -2.25 2.94
N LEU A 345 -1.05 -1.58 3.78
CA LEU A 345 -1.57 -0.25 3.49
C LEU A 345 -0.47 0.81 3.40
N GLN A 346 0.57 0.70 4.23
CA GLN A 346 1.72 1.60 4.20
C GLN A 346 2.57 1.41 2.95
N MET A 347 2.84 0.15 2.54
CA MET A 347 3.59 -0.15 1.31
C MET A 347 2.87 0.41 0.08
N CYS A 348 1.60 0.09 -0.11
CA CYS A 348 0.81 0.59 -1.24
C CYS A 348 0.70 2.13 -1.23
N GLY A 349 0.55 2.72 -0.04
CA GLY A 349 0.46 4.16 0.13
C GLY A 349 1.70 4.95 -0.33
N ARG A 350 2.83 4.29 -0.61
CA ARG A 350 4.02 4.97 -1.15
C ARG A 350 3.84 5.39 -2.60
N GLY A 351 3.02 4.68 -3.38
CA GLY A 351 2.69 5.05 -4.76
C GLY A 351 1.53 6.04 -4.89
N SER A 352 0.78 6.27 -3.82
CA SER A 352 -0.52 6.95 -3.89
C SER A 352 -0.47 8.48 -4.03
N ARG A 353 0.70 9.10 -3.92
CA ARG A 353 0.79 10.58 -4.03
C ARG A 353 0.54 11.04 -5.44
N VAL A 354 -0.19 12.14 -5.58
CA VAL A 354 -0.42 12.80 -6.87
C VAL A 354 0.64 13.86 -7.15
N THR A 355 0.98 14.02 -8.43
CA THR A 355 1.72 15.16 -8.96
C THR A 355 0.94 15.77 -10.12
N PRO A 356 1.33 16.91 -10.67
CA PRO A 356 0.69 17.45 -11.86
C PRO A 356 0.61 16.44 -13.01
N THR A 357 1.63 15.60 -13.16
CA THR A 357 1.78 14.61 -14.24
C THR A 357 1.34 13.20 -13.87
N LYS A 358 1.23 12.88 -12.57
CA LYS A 358 0.89 11.53 -12.08
C LYS A 358 -0.45 11.53 -11.34
N LYS A 359 -1.47 10.85 -11.89
CA LYS A 359 -2.80 10.67 -11.30
C LYS A 359 -3.10 9.21 -10.97
N GLU A 360 -2.28 8.30 -11.45
CA GLU A 360 -2.44 6.85 -11.27
C GLU A 360 -1.13 6.23 -10.80
N PHE A 361 -1.22 5.04 -10.20
CA PHE A 361 -0.06 4.22 -9.89
C PHE A 361 -0.39 2.73 -10.00
N THR A 362 0.63 1.92 -10.16
CA THR A 362 0.48 0.47 -10.33
C THR A 362 0.96 -0.27 -9.09
N ILE A 363 0.22 -1.29 -8.67
CA ILE A 363 0.63 -2.25 -7.65
C ILE A 363 0.85 -3.60 -8.32
N LEU A 364 2.08 -4.11 -8.29
CA LEU A 364 2.42 -5.46 -8.70
C LEU A 364 2.49 -6.34 -7.45
N ASP A 365 1.46 -7.13 -7.19
CA ASP A 365 1.30 -7.92 -5.96
C ASP A 365 1.69 -9.39 -6.18
N PHE A 366 2.93 -9.71 -5.84
CA PHE A 366 3.47 -11.07 -5.84
C PHE A 366 3.26 -11.82 -4.51
N GLY A 367 2.55 -11.21 -3.55
CA GLY A 367 2.27 -11.79 -2.24
C GLY A 367 0.80 -12.19 -2.05
N ASN A 368 -0.03 -12.01 -3.06
CA ASN A 368 -1.49 -12.18 -2.95
C ASN A 368 -2.11 -11.36 -1.78
N ASN A 369 -1.48 -10.22 -1.48
CA ASN A 369 -1.89 -9.37 -0.35
C ASN A 369 -3.29 -8.79 -0.55
N ARG A 370 -3.66 -8.49 -1.79
CA ARG A 370 -5.00 -8.00 -2.12
C ARG A 370 -6.09 -9.00 -1.76
N GLU A 371 -5.89 -10.28 -2.00
CA GLU A 371 -6.86 -11.32 -1.61
C GLU A 371 -6.97 -11.41 -0.08
N GLN A 372 -5.81 -11.32 0.61
CA GLN A 372 -5.72 -11.37 2.07
C GLN A 372 -6.39 -10.16 2.74
N HIS A 373 -6.15 -8.95 2.21
CA HIS A 373 -6.47 -7.69 2.87
C HIS A 373 -7.56 -6.87 2.19
N LYS A 374 -8.09 -7.31 1.05
CA LYS A 374 -8.94 -6.54 0.12
C LYS A 374 -8.12 -5.52 -0.67
N ALA A 375 -8.77 -4.82 -1.61
CA ALA A 375 -8.13 -3.73 -2.35
C ALA A 375 -7.56 -2.67 -1.40
N TRP A 376 -6.50 -1.97 -1.82
CA TRP A 376 -5.90 -0.93 -1.00
C TRP A 376 -6.88 0.20 -0.66
N GLU A 377 -7.68 0.60 -1.62
CA GLU A 377 -8.71 1.64 -1.51
C GLU A 377 -10.03 1.15 -0.89
N PHE A 378 -10.11 -0.12 -0.47
CA PHE A 378 -11.31 -0.67 0.14
C PHE A 378 -11.65 0.06 1.45
N ASP A 379 -12.89 0.49 1.60
CA ASP A 379 -13.37 1.18 2.80
C ASP A 379 -13.38 0.25 4.01
N ARG A 380 -12.79 0.70 5.09
CA ARG A 380 -12.60 -0.07 6.33
C ARG A 380 -13.23 0.64 7.50
N VAL A 381 -13.93 -0.11 8.32
CA VAL A 381 -14.42 0.38 9.60
C VAL A 381 -13.37 0.09 10.66
N TRP A 382 -12.90 1.12 11.32
CA TRP A 382 -11.90 1.04 12.38
C TRP A 382 -12.54 0.98 13.77
N MET A 383 -11.99 0.15 14.65
CA MET A 383 -12.45 -0.03 16.03
C MET A 383 -11.24 -0.03 16.98
N LEU A 384 -11.44 0.50 18.18
CA LEU A 384 -10.41 0.48 19.23
C LEU A 384 -10.20 -0.92 19.81
N GLU A 385 -11.23 -1.77 19.74
CA GLU A 385 -11.17 -3.16 20.14
C GLU A 385 -10.36 -3.98 19.15
N LYS A 386 -9.70 -5.01 19.66
CA LYS A 386 -9.23 -6.08 18.80
C LYS A 386 -10.44 -6.82 18.24
N LYS A 387 -10.41 -7.15 16.95
CA LYS A 387 -11.36 -8.12 16.39
C LYS A 387 -11.30 -9.36 17.27
N ALA A 388 -12.44 -9.78 17.82
CA ALA A 388 -12.54 -11.03 18.56
C ALA A 388 -11.86 -12.12 17.72
N LYS A 389 -10.97 -12.91 18.35
CA LYS A 389 -10.47 -14.12 17.69
C LYS A 389 -11.73 -14.85 17.23
N LYS A 390 -11.87 -15.06 15.91
CA LYS A 390 -12.95 -15.90 15.39
C LYS A 390 -12.98 -17.13 16.29
N SER A 391 -14.09 -17.37 16.96
CA SER A 391 -14.32 -18.59 17.72
C SER A 391 -13.80 -19.71 16.82
N LYS A 392 -13.04 -20.65 17.38
CA LYS A 392 -12.47 -21.77 16.64
C LYS A 392 -13.61 -22.39 15.81
N GLY A 393 -13.79 -21.89 14.59
CA GLY A 393 -14.61 -22.56 13.61
C GLY A 393 -14.06 -23.97 13.49
N ILE A 394 -14.90 -24.94 13.15
CA ILE A 394 -14.47 -26.32 12.88
C ILE A 394 -13.15 -26.22 12.11
N ALA A 395 -12.10 -26.80 12.69
CA ALA A 395 -10.75 -26.71 12.14
C ALA A 395 -10.81 -27.12 10.66
N PRO A 396 -10.22 -26.36 9.72
CA PRO A 396 -10.35 -26.64 8.31
C PRO A 396 -9.87 -28.07 8.04
N GLN A 397 -10.72 -28.88 7.46
CA GLN A 397 -10.50 -30.32 7.22
C GLN A 397 -10.33 -30.55 5.72
N LYS A 398 -9.52 -31.56 5.37
CA LYS A 398 -9.35 -32.08 4.02
C LYS A 398 -9.45 -33.59 4.01
N ASN A 399 -9.89 -34.17 2.91
CA ASN A 399 -9.96 -35.61 2.75
C ASN A 399 -8.66 -36.14 2.12
N CYS A 400 -8.17 -37.26 2.63
CA CYS A 400 -7.07 -37.98 2.01
C CYS A 400 -7.47 -38.48 0.62
N ARG A 401 -6.69 -38.17 -0.41
CA ARG A 401 -6.97 -38.58 -1.79
C ARG A 401 -6.86 -40.09 -2.02
N LYS A 402 -6.17 -40.82 -1.12
CA LYS A 402 -5.99 -42.27 -1.23
C LYS A 402 -7.08 -43.07 -0.51
N CYS A 403 -7.45 -42.68 0.72
CA CYS A 403 -8.35 -43.46 1.56
C CYS A 403 -9.61 -42.70 2.02
N GLY A 404 -9.80 -41.45 1.61
CA GLY A 404 -10.96 -40.64 2.00
C GLY A 404 -10.95 -40.14 3.46
N TYR A 405 -9.96 -40.52 4.29
CA TYR A 405 -9.89 -40.13 5.69
C TYR A 405 -9.87 -38.61 5.83
N MET A 406 -10.77 -38.09 6.67
CA MET A 406 -10.89 -36.65 6.95
C MET A 406 -9.85 -36.24 8.00
N MET A 407 -8.97 -35.30 7.65
CA MET A 407 -7.87 -34.85 8.52
C MET A 407 -7.72 -33.34 8.48
N HIS A 408 -7.02 -32.80 9.46
CA HIS A 408 -6.72 -31.37 9.52
C HIS A 408 -5.88 -30.97 8.28
N THR A 409 -6.16 -29.77 7.70
CA THR A 409 -5.47 -29.28 6.49
C THR A 409 -3.96 -29.12 6.65
N SER A 410 -3.45 -28.95 7.89
CA SER A 410 -2.02 -28.83 8.17
C SER A 410 -1.24 -30.15 8.09
N LEU A 411 -1.92 -31.31 8.12
CA LEU A 411 -1.25 -32.59 8.06
C LEU A 411 -0.79 -32.90 6.63
N THR A 412 0.48 -33.15 6.44
CA THR A 412 1.09 -33.54 5.17
C THR A 412 1.07 -35.04 4.93
N THR A 413 0.87 -35.82 5.99
CA THR A 413 0.80 -37.28 5.94
C THR A 413 -0.55 -37.74 6.51
N CYS A 414 -1.24 -38.62 5.82
CA CYS A 414 -2.49 -39.18 6.30
C CYS A 414 -2.24 -40.12 7.48
N PRO A 415 -2.84 -39.89 8.67
CA PRO A 415 -2.64 -40.74 9.83
C PRO A 415 -3.28 -42.14 9.69
N ALA A 416 -4.26 -42.28 8.76
CA ALA A 416 -4.97 -43.54 8.56
C ALA A 416 -4.25 -44.50 7.58
N CYS A 417 -3.61 -43.98 6.53
CA CYS A 417 -3.02 -44.85 5.49
C CYS A 417 -1.57 -44.50 5.14
N GLY A 418 -0.93 -43.59 5.87
CA GLY A 418 0.47 -43.18 5.63
C GLY A 418 0.72 -42.44 4.29
N TYR A 419 -0.34 -42.14 3.51
CA TYR A 419 -0.19 -41.45 2.25
C TYR A 419 0.34 -40.02 2.49
N VAL A 420 1.53 -39.76 1.94
CA VAL A 420 2.10 -38.40 1.95
C VAL A 420 1.37 -37.62 0.86
N LEU A 421 0.60 -36.62 1.29
CA LEU A 421 -0.02 -35.71 0.34
C LEU A 421 1.09 -34.89 -0.32
N PRO A 422 1.14 -34.84 -1.66
CA PRO A 422 2.07 -33.97 -2.33
C PRO A 422 1.80 -32.55 -1.82
N VAL A 423 2.77 -32.00 -1.12
CA VAL A 423 2.80 -30.57 -0.84
C VAL A 423 2.90 -29.95 -2.22
N LYS A 424 1.80 -29.41 -2.73
CA LYS A 424 1.87 -28.48 -3.82
C LYS A 424 2.56 -27.23 -3.26
N VAL A 425 3.86 -27.29 -3.16
CA VAL A 425 4.67 -26.10 -3.36
C VAL A 425 4.26 -25.70 -4.77
N GLY A 426 3.41 -24.68 -4.89
CA GLY A 426 3.01 -24.21 -6.17
C GLY A 426 4.28 -23.96 -6.94
N GLU A 427 4.62 -24.84 -7.87
CA GLU A 427 5.57 -24.52 -8.89
C GLU A 427 4.96 -23.28 -9.52
N MET A 428 5.51 -22.11 -9.16
CA MET A 428 5.25 -20.92 -9.93
C MET A 428 5.84 -21.24 -11.29
N GLY A 429 4.94 -21.58 -12.21
CA GLY A 429 5.29 -21.97 -13.57
C GLY A 429 6.19 -20.92 -14.21
N GLU A 430 6.90 -21.30 -15.20
CA GLU A 430 7.68 -20.41 -16.04
C GLU A 430 6.80 -19.21 -16.41
N GLU A 431 7.25 -17.98 -16.05
CA GLU A 431 6.58 -16.72 -16.33
C GLU A 431 5.12 -16.60 -15.84
N VAL A 432 4.96 -16.36 -14.54
CA VAL A 432 3.65 -15.97 -14.00
C VAL A 432 3.33 -14.56 -14.48
N ILE A 433 2.50 -14.43 -15.51
CA ILE A 433 1.94 -13.14 -15.93
C ILE A 433 0.85 -12.76 -14.94
N LEU A 434 1.06 -11.63 -14.24
CA LEU A 434 0.08 -11.06 -13.33
C LEU A 434 -1.21 -10.74 -14.11
N GLN A 435 -2.35 -11.15 -13.57
CA GLN A 435 -3.64 -10.74 -14.12
C GLN A 435 -4.16 -9.53 -13.35
N ILE A 436 -4.89 -8.66 -14.01
CA ILE A 436 -5.59 -7.56 -13.34
C ILE A 436 -6.49 -8.18 -12.28
N SER A 437 -6.17 -7.93 -11.02
CA SER A 437 -6.96 -8.44 -9.90
C SER A 437 -8.19 -7.57 -9.60
N ASP A 438 -8.42 -6.53 -10.40
CA ASP A 438 -9.67 -5.78 -10.43
C ASP A 438 -10.75 -6.64 -11.10
N LYS A 439 -11.15 -7.73 -10.41
CA LYS A 439 -12.49 -8.20 -10.58
C LYS A 439 -13.36 -7.06 -10.04
N TYR A 440 -13.88 -6.23 -10.93
CA TYR A 440 -15.04 -5.43 -10.62
C TYR A 440 -15.98 -6.36 -9.85
N ASN A 441 -16.33 -5.96 -8.64
CA ASN A 441 -17.37 -6.67 -7.94
C ASN A 441 -18.54 -6.73 -8.93
N SER A 442 -19.09 -7.90 -9.16
CA SER A 442 -20.13 -8.08 -10.17
C SER A 442 -21.32 -7.12 -9.99
N SER A 443 -21.50 -6.60 -8.77
CA SER A 443 -22.45 -5.54 -8.43
C SER A 443 -22.06 -4.18 -9.00
N ASP A 444 -20.78 -3.80 -8.96
CA ASP A 444 -20.29 -2.48 -9.42
C ASP A 444 -20.35 -2.40 -10.95
N PHE A 445 -19.96 -3.49 -11.65
CA PHE A 445 -20.11 -3.54 -13.10
C PHE A 445 -21.57 -3.55 -13.54
N ARG A 446 -22.47 -4.24 -12.81
CA ARG A 446 -23.92 -4.19 -13.08
C ARG A 446 -24.51 -2.79 -12.94
N LYS A 447 -24.08 -2.03 -11.93
CA LYS A 447 -24.52 -0.65 -11.71
C LYS A 447 -24.01 0.23 -12.85
N MET A 448 -22.73 0.18 -13.14
CA MET A 448 -22.08 0.98 -14.18
C MET A 448 -22.62 0.64 -15.58
N ALA A 449 -22.81 -0.63 -15.91
CA ALA A 449 -23.37 -1.07 -17.20
C ALA A 449 -24.85 -0.67 -17.39
N LYS A 450 -25.60 -0.38 -16.33
CA LYS A 450 -26.95 0.16 -16.42
C LYS A 450 -26.99 1.66 -16.75
N GLU A 451 -25.93 2.37 -16.38
CA GLU A 451 -25.78 3.82 -16.54
C GLU A 451 -24.95 4.19 -17.79
N SER A 452 -24.35 3.19 -18.48
CA SER A 452 -23.46 3.35 -19.63
C SER A 452 -24.15 3.02 -20.96
N THR A 453 -23.68 3.65 -22.03
CA THR A 453 -24.09 3.28 -23.40
C THR A 453 -23.53 1.91 -23.80
N LEU A 454 -24.09 1.30 -24.86
CA LEU A 454 -23.68 -0.01 -25.31
C LEU A 454 -22.23 -0.02 -25.84
N GLU A 455 -21.80 1.10 -26.43
CA GLU A 455 -20.46 1.37 -26.91
C GLU A 455 -19.45 1.44 -25.75
N GLU A 456 -19.81 2.09 -24.67
CA GLU A 456 -19.01 2.15 -23.44
C GLU A 456 -18.89 0.79 -22.78
N VAL A 457 -19.97 0.01 -22.72
CA VAL A 457 -19.95 -1.37 -22.23
C VAL A 457 -19.03 -2.24 -23.10
N ALA A 458 -19.08 -2.11 -24.42
CA ALA A 458 -18.20 -2.83 -25.34
C ALA A 458 -16.71 -2.43 -25.16
N ALA A 459 -16.45 -1.13 -24.99
CA ALA A 459 -15.11 -0.61 -24.70
C ALA A 459 -14.59 -1.14 -23.36
N LEU A 460 -15.43 -1.19 -22.33
CA LEU A 460 -15.09 -1.73 -21.01
C LEU A 460 -14.79 -3.22 -21.06
N ILE A 461 -15.57 -4.01 -21.84
CA ILE A 461 -15.31 -5.44 -22.04
C ILE A 461 -13.93 -5.66 -22.66
N LYS A 462 -13.57 -4.87 -23.68
CA LYS A 462 -12.25 -4.94 -24.35
C LYS A 462 -11.13 -4.48 -23.42
N LEU A 463 -11.30 -3.32 -22.80
CA LEU A 463 -10.28 -2.70 -21.95
C LEU A 463 -10.02 -3.51 -20.66
N LYS A 464 -11.09 -3.99 -20.03
CA LYS A 464 -11.03 -4.69 -18.74
C LYS A 464 -11.00 -6.22 -18.88
N LYS A 465 -10.93 -6.76 -20.10
CA LYS A 465 -10.96 -8.20 -20.41
C LYS A 465 -12.08 -8.95 -19.67
N ILE A 466 -13.25 -8.30 -19.53
CA ILE A 466 -14.40 -8.90 -18.88
C ILE A 466 -14.92 -10.01 -19.79
N LYS A 467 -15.24 -11.18 -19.21
CA LYS A 467 -15.76 -12.30 -19.99
C LYS A 467 -17.11 -11.93 -20.60
N LEU A 468 -17.18 -11.80 -21.92
CA LEU A 468 -18.36 -11.43 -22.67
C LEU A 468 -19.57 -12.33 -22.32
N HIS A 469 -19.35 -13.64 -22.14
CA HIS A 469 -20.36 -14.58 -21.69
C HIS A 469 -21.02 -14.19 -20.36
N TRP A 470 -20.23 -13.68 -19.42
CA TRP A 470 -20.76 -13.21 -18.15
C TRP A 470 -21.66 -11.99 -18.33
N VAL A 471 -21.30 -11.06 -19.21
CA VAL A 471 -22.09 -9.85 -19.53
C VAL A 471 -23.40 -10.24 -20.21
N LEU A 472 -23.35 -11.12 -21.19
CA LEU A 472 -24.52 -11.63 -21.87
C LEU A 472 -25.48 -12.36 -20.93
N HIS A 473 -24.95 -13.09 -19.94
CA HIS A 473 -25.77 -13.84 -18.98
C HIS A 473 -26.38 -12.95 -17.88
N ASN A 474 -25.62 -11.96 -17.38
CA ASN A 474 -25.98 -11.24 -16.16
C ASN A 474 -26.53 -9.84 -16.39
N ILE A 475 -26.28 -9.23 -17.55
CA ILE A 475 -26.57 -7.81 -17.83
C ILE A 475 -27.52 -7.63 -18.97
N ILE A 476 -27.29 -8.32 -20.09
CA ILE A 476 -28.10 -8.18 -21.29
C ILE A 476 -29.39 -9.00 -21.16
N LYS A 477 -30.52 -8.33 -21.43
CA LYS A 477 -31.84 -8.94 -21.22
C LYS A 477 -32.55 -9.36 -22.53
N ASP A 478 -32.14 -8.76 -23.65
CA ASP A 478 -32.78 -8.98 -24.93
C ASP A 478 -31.78 -9.32 -26.04
N LYS A 479 -32.32 -10.01 -27.08
CA LYS A 479 -31.58 -10.52 -28.21
C LYS A 479 -30.96 -9.43 -29.09
N GLN A 480 -31.66 -8.32 -29.25
CA GLN A 480 -31.22 -7.22 -30.13
C GLN A 480 -30.03 -6.49 -29.55
N THR A 481 -30.08 -6.23 -28.25
CA THR A 481 -28.95 -5.64 -27.47
C THR A 481 -27.75 -6.59 -27.45
N ALA A 482 -27.97 -7.91 -27.26
CA ALA A 482 -26.92 -8.91 -27.32
C ALA A 482 -26.18 -8.91 -28.66
N LYS A 483 -26.98 -8.88 -29.77
CA LYS A 483 -26.44 -8.83 -31.15
C LYS A 483 -25.61 -7.57 -31.41
N LYS A 484 -26.11 -6.40 -30.99
CA LYS A 484 -25.36 -5.13 -31.10
C LYS A 484 -24.07 -5.16 -30.31
N LEU A 485 -24.09 -5.64 -29.05
CA LEU A 485 -22.93 -5.74 -28.20
C LEU A 485 -21.86 -6.67 -28.79
N LEU A 486 -22.25 -7.84 -29.28
CA LEU A 486 -21.33 -8.77 -29.94
C LEU A 486 -20.64 -8.13 -31.15
N ASN A 487 -21.39 -7.41 -31.97
CA ASN A 487 -20.87 -6.70 -33.13
C ASN A 487 -19.85 -5.61 -32.71
N LEU A 488 -20.20 -4.81 -31.70
CA LEU A 488 -19.31 -3.78 -31.11
C LEU A 488 -18.02 -4.39 -30.51
N CYS A 489 -18.13 -5.60 -29.97
CA CYS A 489 -16.96 -6.34 -29.47
C CYS A 489 -16.12 -6.98 -30.59
N GLY A 490 -16.57 -6.94 -31.86
CA GLY A 490 -15.84 -7.47 -33.02
C GLY A 490 -16.14 -8.94 -33.34
N TYR A 491 -17.19 -9.52 -32.78
CA TYR A 491 -17.58 -10.90 -33.07
C TYR A 491 -18.45 -10.97 -34.33
N ARG A 492 -18.18 -11.97 -35.22
CA ARG A 492 -18.96 -12.20 -36.42
C ARG A 492 -20.33 -12.84 -36.09
N MET A 493 -21.30 -12.65 -36.99
CA MET A 493 -22.67 -13.18 -36.82
C MET A 493 -22.73 -14.68 -36.57
N GLY A 494 -21.81 -15.46 -37.11
CA GLY A 494 -21.74 -16.92 -36.84
C GLY A 494 -21.52 -17.23 -35.35
N TYR A 495 -20.80 -16.41 -34.62
CA TYR A 495 -20.59 -16.58 -33.18
C TYR A 495 -21.87 -16.32 -32.38
N PHE A 496 -22.74 -15.43 -32.84
CA PHE A 496 -24.06 -15.19 -32.25
C PHE A 496 -24.95 -16.43 -32.34
N PHE A 497 -25.01 -17.09 -33.51
CA PHE A 497 -25.77 -18.32 -33.69
C PHE A 497 -25.20 -19.47 -32.85
N PHE A 498 -23.87 -19.60 -32.80
CA PHE A 498 -23.22 -20.59 -31.93
C PHE A 498 -23.62 -20.41 -30.45
N LEU A 499 -23.66 -19.17 -29.93
CA LEU A 499 -24.07 -18.90 -28.55
C LEU A 499 -25.56 -19.24 -28.29
N GLN A 500 -26.44 -19.19 -29.30
CA GLN A 500 -27.84 -19.56 -29.16
C GLN A 500 -28.05 -21.07 -28.94
N GLU A 501 -27.15 -21.88 -29.49
CA GLU A 501 -27.22 -23.34 -29.42
C GLU A 501 -26.62 -23.92 -28.15
N LEU A 502 -25.85 -23.11 -27.39
CA LEU A 502 -25.23 -23.58 -26.15
C LEU A 502 -26.27 -23.85 -25.06
N LYS A 503 -26.24 -25.06 -24.53
CA LYS A 503 -27.07 -25.52 -23.42
C LYS A 503 -26.21 -25.90 -22.23
N ASN A 504 -26.75 -25.77 -21.01
CA ASN A 504 -26.12 -26.29 -19.81
C ASN A 504 -26.27 -27.81 -19.68
N ASP A 505 -25.67 -28.42 -18.66
CA ASP A 505 -25.71 -29.86 -18.39
C ASP A 505 -27.13 -30.41 -18.18
N HIS A 506 -28.13 -29.53 -17.96
CA HIS A 506 -29.55 -29.88 -17.82
C HIS A 506 -30.35 -29.59 -19.10
N GLY A 507 -29.70 -29.38 -20.23
CA GLY A 507 -30.35 -29.13 -21.53
C GLY A 507 -31.02 -27.75 -21.66
N GLN A 508 -30.86 -26.86 -20.66
CA GLN A 508 -31.43 -25.53 -20.72
C GLN A 508 -30.48 -24.56 -21.44
N PRO A 509 -31.01 -23.59 -22.17
CA PRO A 509 -30.19 -22.59 -22.85
C PRO A 509 -29.29 -21.79 -21.93
N LEU A 510 -28.01 -21.71 -22.29
CA LEU A 510 -27.00 -21.02 -21.47
C LEU A 510 -27.24 -19.50 -21.37
N PHE A 511 -27.82 -18.89 -22.41
CA PHE A 511 -28.10 -17.46 -22.50
C PHE A 511 -29.57 -17.18 -22.77
N LYS A 512 -30.34 -16.90 -21.72
CA LYS A 512 -31.79 -16.60 -21.82
C LYS A 512 -32.10 -15.39 -22.72
N CYS A 513 -31.25 -14.39 -22.75
CA CYS A 513 -31.42 -13.20 -23.58
C CYS A 513 -31.36 -13.45 -25.09
N LEU A 514 -30.85 -14.60 -25.52
CA LEU A 514 -30.75 -14.96 -26.95
C LEU A 514 -31.97 -15.74 -27.50
N GLN A 515 -32.99 -15.99 -26.70
CA GLN A 515 -34.06 -16.95 -27.00
C GLN A 515 -35.43 -16.37 -27.33
N ASN A 516 -35.63 -15.04 -27.33
CA ASN A 516 -36.93 -14.46 -27.66
C ASN A 516 -37.34 -14.71 -29.13
N SER A 517 -38.58 -15.06 -29.30
CA SER A 517 -39.23 -15.80 -30.41
C SER A 517 -39.51 -15.05 -31.72
N ASP A 518 -38.79 -13.96 -32.03
CA ASP A 518 -39.12 -13.14 -33.21
C ASP A 518 -38.25 -13.42 -34.44
N PHE A 519 -37.67 -14.60 -34.56
CA PHE A 519 -36.95 -14.99 -35.78
C PHE A 519 -37.33 -16.37 -36.27
N ASN A 520 -38.21 -16.42 -37.27
CA ASN A 520 -38.46 -17.60 -38.08
C ASN A 520 -37.36 -17.67 -39.15
N PRO A 521 -36.45 -18.64 -39.14
CA PRO A 521 -35.47 -18.79 -40.21
C PRO A 521 -36.10 -19.57 -41.35
N SER A 522 -36.72 -18.89 -42.32
CA SER A 522 -36.96 -19.50 -43.62
C SER A 522 -35.61 -19.70 -44.32
N ALA A 523 -35.24 -20.95 -44.41
CA ALA A 523 -34.38 -21.63 -45.37
C ALA A 523 -33.36 -20.79 -46.17
N SER A 524 -32.08 -20.89 -45.83
CA SER A 524 -31.05 -21.16 -46.83
C SER A 524 -29.87 -21.87 -46.16
N SER A 525 -29.78 -23.12 -46.48
CA SER A 525 -28.63 -24.03 -46.51
C SER A 525 -27.27 -23.51 -45.98
N ILE A 526 -26.89 -24.00 -44.79
CA ILE A 526 -25.50 -24.28 -44.45
C ILE A 526 -25.47 -25.68 -43.84
N THR A 527 -25.47 -26.69 -44.70
CA THR A 527 -25.01 -28.04 -44.41
C THR A 527 -23.49 -28.02 -44.47
N GLY A 528 -22.83 -28.40 -43.38
CA GLY A 528 -21.40 -28.71 -43.37
C GLY A 528 -20.54 -27.95 -42.40
N ILE A 529 -20.80 -28.07 -41.10
CA ILE A 529 -19.75 -27.89 -40.10
C ILE A 529 -19.86 -29.06 -39.12
N THR A 530 -19.05 -30.07 -39.36
CA THR A 530 -18.89 -31.22 -38.49
C THR A 530 -18.20 -30.78 -37.18
N THR A 531 -18.62 -31.39 -36.11
CA THR A 531 -18.26 -31.21 -34.68
C THR A 531 -16.77 -31.41 -34.34
N LYS A 532 -15.83 -31.27 -35.28
CA LYS A 532 -14.39 -31.46 -35.03
C LYS A 532 -13.55 -30.19 -35.05
N GLN A 533 -14.12 -29.01 -35.19
CA GLN A 533 -13.37 -27.72 -35.18
C GLN A 533 -13.64 -26.83 -33.96
N SER A 534 -14.06 -27.41 -32.83
CA SER A 534 -14.33 -26.65 -31.61
C SER A 534 -13.07 -26.35 -30.75
N ALA A 535 -11.86 -26.73 -31.17
CA ALA A 535 -10.64 -26.58 -30.37
C ALA A 535 -9.83 -25.32 -30.66
N ASP A 536 -10.08 -24.59 -31.76
CA ASP A 536 -9.19 -23.47 -32.19
C ASP A 536 -9.79 -22.06 -32.07
N TYR A 537 -10.86 -21.86 -31.34
CA TYR A 537 -11.45 -20.53 -31.11
C TYR A 537 -11.16 -19.93 -29.72
N SER A 538 -10.17 -20.45 -29.02
CA SER A 538 -9.58 -19.75 -27.88
C SER A 538 -8.39 -18.92 -28.38
N LEU A 539 -8.50 -17.61 -28.36
CA LEU A 539 -7.42 -16.65 -28.59
C LEU A 539 -7.20 -16.20 -30.07
N ARG A 540 -8.00 -15.23 -30.46
CA ARG A 540 -7.47 -14.05 -31.16
C ARG A 540 -8.32 -12.84 -30.84
#